data_0448bae3d1ce89c56974ddd66b8cea03
#
_entry.id   0448bae3d1ce89c56974ddd66b8cea03
#
_cell.length_a   1.000
_cell.length_b   1.000
_cell.length_c   1.000
_cell.angle_alpha   90.00
_cell.angle_beta   90.00
_cell.angle_gamma   90.00
#
_symmetry.space_group_name_H-M   'P 1'
#
loop_
_entity.id
_entity.type
_entity.pdbx_description
1 polymer ?
#
loop_
_entity_poly.entity_id
_entity_poly.type
_entity_poly.pdbx_seq_one_letter_code
_entity_poly.pdbx_strand_id
1 'polypeptide(L)'
;MNTSVKKPFVLVDAALLKPAIVAAFTKLSPRVQWRNPVMFVVYIGSILTTLLGLQALQAPAEGAATSAGFIFAVAVWLWFTVLFSNFAEALAEGRAQAQAASLRGLKKSTWAKRYSPSASHGAARPVVRHPPGGGPTDLGRPGVGLGSAWHGAQWLPEQAENLRKGDVVLVEAGDMVPLDGEVIEGVASVDESAITGESAPVVRESGGDFSSVTGGTRVLSDWLVVRITVNPGESFLDRMIGMVEGAKRQKTPNEIALTILLVALTI
;
A
#
# COMPACT_ATOMS: atom_id res chain seq x y z
N MET A 1 -24.29 15.04 -8.41
CA MET A 1 -24.29 14.62 -7.01
C MET A 1 -24.04 13.11 -6.99
N ASN A 2 -22.79 12.68 -6.85
CA ASN A 2 -22.47 11.26 -6.77
C ASN A 2 -21.90 11.04 -5.36
N THR A 3 -22.77 10.64 -4.45
CA THR A 3 -22.40 10.32 -3.07
C THR A 3 -21.53 9.07 -3.08
N SER A 4 -20.24 9.26 -2.94
CA SER A 4 -19.32 8.19 -2.61
C SER A 4 -19.73 7.61 -1.26
N VAL A 5 -20.49 6.53 -1.28
CA VAL A 5 -20.82 5.74 -0.09
C VAL A 5 -19.51 5.17 0.44
N LYS A 6 -19.01 5.74 1.54
CA LYS A 6 -17.94 5.14 2.34
C LYS A 6 -18.40 3.74 2.71
N LYS A 7 -17.79 2.70 2.11
CA LYS A 7 -18.07 1.32 2.51
C LYS A 7 -17.77 1.20 4.00
N PRO A 8 -18.68 0.65 4.80
CA PRO A 8 -18.44 0.46 6.23
C PRO A 8 -17.18 -0.39 6.40
N PHE A 9 -16.43 -0.12 7.45
CA PHE A 9 -15.23 -0.88 7.82
C PHE A 9 -15.64 -2.32 8.13
N VAL A 10 -15.63 -3.16 7.09
CA VAL A 10 -15.95 -4.58 7.23
C VAL A 10 -14.71 -5.26 7.77
N LEU A 11 -14.77 -5.72 9.02
CA LEU A 11 -13.69 -6.44 9.71
C LEU A 11 -13.18 -7.65 8.93
N VAL A 12 -14.02 -8.22 8.06
CA VAL A 12 -13.69 -9.37 7.21
C VAL A 12 -14.16 -9.07 5.79
N ASP A 13 -13.24 -8.67 4.91
CA ASP A 13 -13.53 -8.54 3.48
C ASP A 13 -13.47 -9.94 2.84
N ALA A 14 -14.58 -10.36 2.24
CA ALA A 14 -14.69 -11.66 1.56
C ALA A 14 -13.62 -11.82 0.45
N ALA A 15 -13.13 -10.71 -0.13
CA ALA A 15 -12.07 -10.72 -1.12
C ALA A 15 -10.71 -11.16 -0.54
N LEU A 16 -10.48 -10.94 0.76
CA LEU A 16 -9.25 -11.33 1.44
C LEU A 16 -9.33 -12.75 2.04
N LEU A 17 -10.55 -13.25 2.28
CA LEU A 17 -10.74 -14.54 2.94
C LEU A 17 -10.25 -15.72 2.08
N LYS A 18 -10.67 -15.75 0.81
CA LYS A 18 -10.30 -16.84 -0.11
C LYS A 18 -8.78 -16.98 -0.28
N PRO A 19 -8.03 -15.90 -0.61
CA PRO A 19 -6.57 -15.99 -0.70
C PRO A 19 -5.91 -16.35 0.63
N ALA A 20 -6.45 -15.89 1.78
CA ALA A 20 -5.91 -16.22 3.09
C ALA A 20 -6.07 -17.70 3.44
N ILE A 21 -7.21 -18.34 3.07
CA ILE A 21 -7.42 -19.77 3.25
C ILE A 21 -6.41 -20.56 2.40
N VAL A 22 -6.26 -20.22 1.12
CA VAL A 22 -5.28 -20.91 0.26
C VAL A 22 -3.86 -20.72 0.80
N ALA A 23 -3.51 -19.51 1.24
CA ALA A 23 -2.21 -19.22 1.84
C ALA A 23 -1.97 -20.00 3.14
N ALA A 24 -3.00 -20.26 3.96
CA ALA A 24 -2.87 -21.06 5.17
C ALA A 24 -2.37 -22.49 4.88
N PHE A 25 -2.84 -23.08 3.77
CA PHE A 25 -2.38 -24.41 3.34
C PHE A 25 -0.99 -24.36 2.69
N THR A 26 -0.70 -23.36 1.87
CA THR A 26 0.64 -23.22 1.25
C THR A 26 1.74 -22.94 2.28
N LYS A 27 1.40 -22.26 3.38
CA LYS A 27 2.30 -22.01 4.51
C LYS A 27 2.58 -23.25 5.38
N LEU A 28 1.94 -24.40 5.14
CA LEU A 28 2.29 -25.67 5.81
C LEU A 28 3.67 -26.21 5.38
N SER A 29 4.32 -25.60 4.40
CA SER A 29 5.69 -25.97 4.01
C SER A 29 6.64 -25.89 5.21
N PRO A 30 7.47 -26.95 5.48
CA PRO A 30 8.40 -26.96 6.61
C PRO A 30 9.36 -25.77 6.65
N ARG A 31 9.76 -25.27 5.47
CA ARG A 31 10.65 -24.11 5.35
C ARG A 31 10.01 -22.80 5.86
N VAL A 32 8.71 -22.67 5.74
CA VAL A 32 7.96 -21.51 6.23
C VAL A 32 7.76 -21.65 7.73
N GLN A 33 7.37 -22.83 8.21
CA GLN A 33 7.13 -23.10 9.62
C GLN A 33 8.39 -22.92 10.47
N TRP A 34 9.57 -23.22 9.95
CA TRP A 34 10.85 -23.03 10.63
C TRP A 34 11.12 -21.59 11.09
N ARG A 35 10.49 -20.61 10.44
CA ARG A 35 10.63 -19.19 10.82
C ARG A 35 9.98 -18.86 12.17
N ASN A 36 9.02 -19.67 12.60
CA ASN A 36 8.36 -19.52 13.88
C ASN A 36 8.59 -20.81 14.71
N PRO A 37 9.59 -20.82 15.61
CA PRO A 37 10.00 -22.05 16.30
C PRO A 37 8.86 -22.67 17.10
N VAL A 38 7.98 -21.87 17.72
CA VAL A 38 6.83 -22.38 18.48
C VAL A 38 5.85 -23.11 17.57
N MET A 39 5.48 -22.50 16.43
CA MET A 39 4.58 -23.11 15.46
C MET A 39 5.22 -24.32 14.78
N PHE A 40 6.52 -24.32 14.59
CA PHE A 40 7.25 -25.47 14.07
C PHE A 40 7.15 -26.69 14.99
N VAL A 41 7.28 -26.50 16.32
CA VAL A 41 7.12 -27.58 17.30
C VAL A 41 5.69 -28.12 17.26
N VAL A 42 4.67 -27.25 17.23
CA VAL A 42 3.27 -27.67 17.10
C VAL A 42 3.04 -28.43 15.79
N TYR A 43 3.64 -27.98 14.69
CA TYR A 43 3.57 -28.64 13.38
C TYR A 43 4.20 -30.06 13.42
N ILE A 44 5.40 -30.19 14.00
CA ILE A 44 6.03 -31.49 14.18
C ILE A 44 5.19 -32.37 15.11
N GLY A 45 4.67 -31.80 16.20
CA GLY A 45 3.76 -32.50 17.12
C GLY A 45 2.50 -33.01 16.43
N SER A 46 1.91 -32.23 15.51
CA SER A 46 0.73 -32.64 14.75
C SER A 46 1.02 -33.81 13.81
N ILE A 47 2.18 -33.82 13.16
CA ILE A 47 2.62 -34.93 12.32
C ILE A 47 2.83 -36.19 13.19
N LEU A 48 3.57 -36.04 14.29
CA LEU A 48 3.89 -37.17 15.18
C LEU A 48 2.62 -37.78 15.79
N THR A 49 1.70 -36.97 16.32
CA THR A 49 0.42 -37.46 16.86
C THR A 49 -0.45 -38.10 15.80
N THR A 50 -0.41 -37.63 14.55
CA THR A 50 -1.12 -38.29 13.43
C THR A 50 -0.53 -39.69 13.17
N LEU A 51 0.81 -39.80 13.14
CA LEU A 51 1.48 -41.10 12.96
C LEU A 51 1.18 -42.07 14.11
N LEU A 52 1.21 -41.60 15.36
CA LEU A 52 0.85 -42.38 16.53
C LEU A 52 -0.61 -42.83 16.48
N GLY A 53 -1.53 -41.99 16.04
CA GLY A 53 -2.93 -42.32 15.81
C GLY A 53 -3.10 -43.46 14.78
N LEU A 54 -2.38 -43.39 13.67
CA LEU A 54 -2.37 -44.43 12.64
C LEU A 54 -1.80 -45.73 13.16
N GLN A 55 -0.73 -45.69 13.96
CA GLN A 55 -0.14 -46.86 14.59
C GLN A 55 -1.14 -47.49 15.60
N ALA A 56 -1.84 -46.67 16.38
CA ALA A 56 -2.84 -47.15 17.34
C ALA A 56 -4.03 -47.85 16.69
N LEU A 57 -4.36 -47.57 15.44
CA LEU A 57 -5.39 -48.31 14.67
C LEU A 57 -4.94 -49.71 14.27
N GLN A 58 -3.63 -49.96 14.19
CA GLN A 58 -3.05 -51.26 13.80
C GLN A 58 -2.73 -52.14 15.01
N ALA A 59 -2.71 -51.58 16.23
CA ALA A 59 -2.43 -52.32 17.45
C ALA A 59 -3.67 -53.11 17.91
N PRO A 60 -3.53 -54.36 18.40
CA PRO A 60 -4.63 -55.07 18.98
C PRO A 60 -5.18 -54.37 20.21
N ALA A 61 -6.50 -54.38 20.38
CA ALA A 61 -7.24 -53.60 21.38
C ALA A 61 -6.93 -53.95 22.85
N GLU A 62 -6.20 -55.02 23.12
CA GLU A 62 -5.82 -55.46 24.46
C GLU A 62 -4.53 -54.76 24.90
N GLY A 63 -4.66 -53.68 25.69
CA GLY A 63 -3.52 -53.04 26.36
C GLY A 63 -3.23 -51.58 25.95
N ALA A 64 -3.98 -51.00 25.06
CA ALA A 64 -3.76 -49.58 24.71
C ALA A 64 -4.27 -48.65 25.83
N ALA A 65 -3.34 -48.00 26.54
CA ALA A 65 -3.63 -47.06 27.63
C ALA A 65 -4.44 -45.83 27.17
N THR A 66 -4.50 -45.58 25.85
CA THR A 66 -5.22 -44.44 25.24
C THR A 66 -5.99 -44.91 24.01
N SER A 67 -7.28 -44.54 23.93
CA SER A 67 -8.10 -44.79 22.74
C SER A 67 -7.54 -44.07 21.51
N ALA A 68 -7.45 -44.79 20.37
CA ALA A 68 -7.06 -44.20 19.09
C ALA A 68 -7.88 -42.93 18.75
N GLY A 69 -9.16 -42.91 19.12
CA GLY A 69 -10.05 -41.76 18.97
C GLY A 69 -9.55 -40.49 19.71
N PHE A 70 -9.02 -40.67 20.92
CA PHE A 70 -8.46 -39.58 21.68
C PHE A 70 -7.19 -39.02 21.00
N ILE A 71 -6.30 -39.87 20.50
CA ILE A 71 -5.09 -39.44 19.79
C ILE A 71 -5.46 -38.66 18.53
N PHE A 72 -6.45 -39.14 17.76
CA PHE A 72 -6.93 -38.41 16.58
C PHE A 72 -7.60 -37.07 16.94
N ALA A 73 -8.35 -37.01 18.05
CA ALA A 73 -8.92 -35.73 18.50
C ALA A 73 -7.83 -34.70 18.81
N VAL A 74 -6.76 -35.11 19.48
CA VAL A 74 -5.59 -34.24 19.73
C VAL A 74 -4.90 -33.84 18.43
N ALA A 75 -4.68 -34.81 17.51
CA ALA A 75 -4.08 -34.52 16.21
C ALA A 75 -4.89 -33.48 15.40
N VAL A 76 -6.22 -33.64 15.33
CA VAL A 76 -7.12 -32.68 14.66
C VAL A 76 -7.02 -31.30 15.29
N TRP A 77 -6.98 -31.24 16.63
CA TRP A 77 -6.84 -29.95 17.35
C TRP A 77 -5.50 -29.27 17.06
N LEU A 78 -4.40 -30.00 17.01
CA LEU A 78 -3.08 -29.46 16.65
C LEU A 78 -3.05 -28.97 15.21
N TRP A 79 -3.59 -29.72 14.25
CA TRP A 79 -3.72 -29.32 12.86
C TRP A 79 -4.58 -28.06 12.72
N PHE A 80 -5.68 -27.99 13.45
CA PHE A 80 -6.52 -26.78 13.48
C PHE A 80 -5.73 -25.56 13.99
N THR A 81 -4.94 -25.75 15.05
CA THR A 81 -4.11 -24.67 15.62
C THR A 81 -3.09 -24.15 14.60
N VAL A 82 -2.38 -25.03 13.89
CA VAL A 82 -1.42 -24.65 12.86
C VAL A 82 -2.09 -23.94 11.70
N LEU A 83 -3.19 -24.48 11.19
CA LEU A 83 -3.95 -23.89 10.08
C LEU A 83 -4.53 -22.53 10.45
N PHE A 84 -5.09 -22.40 11.65
CA PHE A 84 -5.65 -21.14 12.12
C PHE A 84 -4.58 -20.08 12.31
N SER A 85 -3.41 -20.45 12.84
CA SER A 85 -2.27 -19.54 12.96
C SER A 85 -1.79 -19.03 11.60
N ASN A 86 -1.60 -19.95 10.64
CA ASN A 86 -1.21 -19.59 9.27
C ASN A 86 -2.27 -18.72 8.59
N PHE A 87 -3.56 -18.99 8.82
CA PHE A 87 -4.66 -18.18 8.29
C PHE A 87 -4.65 -16.77 8.86
N ALA A 88 -4.50 -16.63 10.18
CA ALA A 88 -4.44 -15.32 10.84
C ALA A 88 -3.27 -14.47 10.34
N GLU A 89 -2.11 -15.10 10.16
CA GLU A 89 -0.93 -14.46 9.59
C GLU A 89 -1.16 -14.02 8.13
N ALA A 90 -1.71 -14.92 7.29
CA ALA A 90 -2.01 -14.62 5.89
C ALA A 90 -3.05 -13.49 5.74
N LEU A 91 -4.04 -13.43 6.63
CA LEU A 91 -5.04 -12.37 6.65
C LEU A 91 -4.42 -11.01 7.03
N ALA A 92 -3.50 -11.00 8.00
CA ALA A 92 -2.77 -9.79 8.38
C ALA A 92 -1.87 -9.27 7.25
N GLU A 93 -1.13 -10.17 6.58
CA GLU A 93 -0.31 -9.83 5.42
C GLU A 93 -1.17 -9.30 4.24
N GLY A 94 -2.30 -9.96 3.96
CA GLY A 94 -3.21 -9.55 2.90
C GLY A 94 -3.79 -8.14 3.10
N ARG A 95 -4.07 -7.75 4.35
CA ARG A 95 -4.50 -6.39 4.67
C ARG A 95 -3.41 -5.36 4.42
N ALA A 96 -2.19 -5.63 4.85
CA ALA A 96 -1.05 -4.74 4.62
C ALA A 96 -0.80 -4.54 3.11
N GLN A 97 -0.85 -5.62 2.32
CA GLN A 97 -0.71 -5.56 0.87
C GLN A 97 -1.86 -4.78 0.20
N ALA A 98 -3.10 -4.93 0.67
CA ALA A 98 -4.24 -4.20 0.13
C ALA A 98 -4.11 -2.69 0.40
N GLN A 99 -3.63 -2.29 1.57
CA GLN A 99 -3.34 -0.88 1.88
C GLN A 99 -2.24 -0.32 0.99
N ALA A 100 -1.14 -1.03 0.83
CA ALA A 100 -0.05 -0.62 -0.06
C ALA A 100 -0.52 -0.51 -1.53
N ALA A 101 -1.36 -1.46 -1.99
CA ALA A 101 -1.92 -1.42 -3.34
C ALA A 101 -2.85 -0.21 -3.56
N SER A 102 -3.63 0.20 -2.55
CA SER A 102 -4.47 1.40 -2.65
C SER A 102 -3.64 2.68 -2.80
N LEU A 103 -2.55 2.80 -2.05
CA LEU A 103 -1.61 3.92 -2.15
C LEU A 103 -0.89 3.95 -3.51
N ARG A 104 -0.49 2.80 -4.04
CA ARG A 104 0.08 2.70 -5.39
C ARG A 104 -0.91 3.09 -6.48
N GLY A 105 -2.20 2.80 -6.29
CA GLY A 105 -3.26 3.19 -7.22
C GLY A 105 -3.36 4.69 -7.41
N LEU A 106 -3.12 5.47 -6.37
CA LEU A 106 -3.09 6.94 -6.42
C LEU A 106 -1.96 7.46 -7.31
N LYS A 107 -0.82 6.76 -7.36
CA LYS A 107 0.36 7.17 -8.13
C LYS A 107 0.24 6.85 -9.62
N LYS A 108 -0.29 5.69 -9.98
CA LYS A 108 -0.25 5.13 -11.35
C LYS A 108 -1.02 5.91 -12.42
N SER A 109 -1.93 6.80 -12.05
CA SER A 109 -2.83 7.50 -12.98
C SER A 109 -2.62 9.01 -13.04
N THR A 110 -1.55 9.54 -12.43
CA THR A 110 -1.37 10.98 -12.34
C THR A 110 -0.62 11.51 -13.56
N TRP A 111 -1.31 12.39 -14.29
CA TRP A 111 -0.73 13.19 -15.36
C TRP A 111 -0.36 14.57 -14.82
N ALA A 112 0.71 15.14 -15.35
CA ALA A 112 1.17 16.47 -15.02
C ALA A 112 1.24 17.33 -16.27
N LYS A 113 1.06 18.63 -16.11
CA LYS A 113 1.28 19.64 -17.13
C LYS A 113 2.70 20.19 -16.93
N ARG A 114 3.69 19.57 -17.61
CA ARG A 114 5.11 19.96 -17.47
C ARG A 114 5.44 21.16 -18.33
N TYR A 115 6.17 22.10 -17.77
CA TYR A 115 6.72 23.25 -18.50
C TYR A 115 7.75 22.79 -19.53
N SER A 116 7.60 23.27 -20.79
CA SER A 116 8.57 23.04 -21.86
C SER A 116 9.12 24.38 -22.37
N PRO A 117 10.37 24.70 -22.07
CA PRO A 117 10.99 25.94 -22.56
C PRO A 117 11.25 25.90 -24.07
N SER A 118 11.21 24.74 -24.72
CA SER A 118 11.68 24.53 -26.10
C SER A 118 10.61 24.70 -27.17
N ALA A 119 9.36 24.98 -26.81
CA ALA A 119 8.26 24.99 -27.80
C ALA A 119 7.91 26.38 -28.38
N SER A 120 8.76 27.38 -28.20
CA SER A 120 8.49 28.76 -28.68
C SER A 120 8.70 28.97 -30.17
N HIS A 121 9.19 28.00 -30.94
CA HIS A 121 9.37 28.13 -32.41
C HIS A 121 8.93 26.85 -33.13
N GLY A 122 7.70 26.83 -33.61
CA GLY A 122 7.32 26.17 -34.86
C GLY A 122 7.21 24.66 -34.94
N ALA A 123 6.76 23.95 -33.89
CA ALA A 123 6.40 22.54 -34.03
C ALA A 123 4.89 22.35 -34.01
N ALA A 124 4.37 21.60 -34.99
CA ALA A 124 2.97 21.24 -35.12
C ALA A 124 2.49 20.55 -33.81
N ARG A 125 1.33 21.00 -33.29
CA ARG A 125 0.70 20.49 -32.07
C ARG A 125 0.57 18.95 -32.14
N PRO A 126 1.19 18.18 -31.23
CA PRO A 126 0.91 16.77 -31.16
C PRO A 126 -0.57 16.56 -30.81
N VAL A 127 -1.28 15.79 -31.63
CA VAL A 127 -2.64 15.35 -31.34
C VAL A 127 -2.54 14.33 -30.19
N VAL A 128 -2.74 14.79 -28.97
CA VAL A 128 -2.77 13.91 -27.79
C VAL A 128 -4.10 13.15 -27.82
N ARG A 129 -4.05 11.86 -28.11
CA ARG A 129 -5.17 10.97 -27.91
C ARG A 129 -5.29 10.69 -26.42
N HIS A 130 -6.31 11.28 -25.78
CA HIS A 130 -6.64 11.02 -24.39
C HIS A 130 -7.13 9.57 -24.21
N PRO A 131 -6.61 8.82 -23.22
CA PRO A 131 -7.25 7.57 -22.83
C PRO A 131 -8.62 7.85 -22.21
N PRO A 132 -9.62 7.00 -22.38
CA PRO A 132 -10.92 7.18 -21.77
C PRO A 132 -10.79 7.09 -20.24
N GLY A 133 -10.98 8.20 -19.53
CA GLY A 133 -11.04 8.20 -18.08
C GLY A 133 -10.13 9.18 -17.34
N GLY A 134 -9.94 10.43 -17.81
CA GLY A 134 -9.44 11.51 -16.97
C GLY A 134 -8.08 12.09 -17.28
N GLY A 135 -7.81 12.35 -18.55
CA GLY A 135 -6.73 13.26 -18.93
C GLY A 135 -7.14 14.73 -18.73
N PRO A 136 -6.18 15.66 -18.58
CA PRO A 136 -6.47 17.08 -18.42
C PRO A 136 -7.28 17.58 -19.62
N THR A 137 -8.53 17.90 -19.37
CA THR A 137 -9.44 18.49 -20.33
C THR A 137 -9.04 19.96 -20.52
N ASP A 138 -8.48 20.29 -21.64
CA ASP A 138 -8.28 21.67 -22.10
C ASP A 138 -6.95 22.36 -21.73
N LEU A 139 -5.87 21.92 -22.38
CA LEU A 139 -4.56 22.60 -22.34
C LEU A 139 -4.53 23.95 -23.11
N GLY A 140 -5.66 24.50 -23.47
CA GLY A 140 -5.76 25.69 -24.32
C GLY A 140 -6.59 26.85 -23.78
N ARG A 141 -7.02 26.84 -22.52
CA ARG A 141 -7.73 28.00 -21.96
C ARG A 141 -6.75 29.11 -21.60
N PRO A 142 -6.79 30.26 -22.32
CA PRO A 142 -6.21 31.48 -21.81
C PRO A 142 -7.14 32.00 -20.72
N GLY A 143 -6.75 31.91 -19.46
CA GLY A 143 -7.62 32.41 -18.39
C GLY A 143 -7.21 32.09 -16.96
N VAL A 144 -6.20 31.26 -16.76
CA VAL A 144 -5.57 31.12 -15.46
C VAL A 144 -4.69 32.34 -15.29
N GLY A 145 -4.92 33.13 -14.26
CA GLY A 145 -4.12 34.36 -13.97
C GLY A 145 -2.70 34.04 -13.53
N LEU A 146 -1.98 33.27 -14.37
CA LEU A 146 -0.55 32.99 -14.19
C LEU A 146 0.23 34.31 -14.19
N GLY A 147 1.18 34.44 -13.28
CA GLY A 147 2.06 35.59 -13.22
C GLY A 147 2.84 35.80 -14.50
N SER A 148 3.43 36.96 -14.63
CA SER A 148 4.10 37.41 -15.87
C SER A 148 5.20 36.47 -16.36
N ALA A 149 5.82 35.71 -15.48
CA ALA A 149 6.88 34.77 -15.80
C ALA A 149 6.40 33.54 -16.64
N TRP A 150 5.10 33.23 -16.59
CA TRP A 150 4.52 32.04 -17.23
C TRP A 150 3.55 32.42 -18.37
N HIS A 151 3.38 33.72 -18.69
CA HIS A 151 2.59 34.15 -19.84
C HIS A 151 3.18 33.58 -21.13
N GLY A 152 2.42 32.80 -21.86
CA GLY A 152 2.88 32.12 -23.06
C GLY A 152 3.68 30.84 -22.84
N ALA A 153 3.81 30.39 -21.60
CA ALA A 153 4.41 29.10 -21.29
C ALA A 153 3.64 27.96 -21.93
N GLN A 154 4.34 27.02 -22.53
CA GLN A 154 3.73 25.80 -23.03
C GLN A 154 3.80 24.71 -21.97
N TRP A 155 2.63 24.15 -21.68
CA TRP A 155 2.46 23.06 -20.73
C TRP A 155 2.16 21.78 -21.50
N LEU A 156 3.03 20.79 -21.42
CA LEU A 156 2.86 19.50 -22.11
C LEU A 156 2.41 18.44 -21.12
N PRO A 157 1.46 17.59 -21.52
CA PRO A 157 1.05 16.46 -20.68
C PRO A 157 2.20 15.47 -20.57
N GLU A 158 2.59 15.14 -19.33
CA GLU A 158 3.63 14.19 -19.02
C GLU A 158 3.14 13.26 -17.90
N GLN A 159 3.54 11.99 -17.92
CA GLN A 159 3.25 11.06 -16.84
C GLN A 159 4.13 11.38 -15.63
N ALA A 160 3.57 11.28 -14.42
CA ALA A 160 4.30 11.55 -13.18
C ALA A 160 5.58 10.70 -13.03
N GLU A 161 5.59 9.50 -13.62
CA GLU A 161 6.75 8.60 -13.61
C GLU A 161 7.95 9.11 -14.42
N ASN A 162 7.70 9.98 -15.40
CA ASN A 162 8.73 10.56 -16.25
C ASN A 162 9.30 11.88 -15.71
N LEU A 163 8.64 12.49 -14.74
CA LEU A 163 9.11 13.71 -14.11
C LEU A 163 10.42 13.48 -13.37
N ARG A 164 11.25 14.51 -13.32
CA ARG A 164 12.53 14.51 -12.61
C ARG A 164 12.63 15.69 -11.68
N LYS A 165 13.49 15.57 -10.70
CA LYS A 165 13.84 16.68 -9.81
C LYS A 165 14.28 17.91 -10.62
N GLY A 166 13.65 19.04 -10.35
CA GLY A 166 13.86 20.30 -11.07
C GLY A 166 12.84 20.60 -12.16
N ASP A 167 12.05 19.60 -12.60
CA ASP A 167 10.94 19.86 -13.52
C ASP A 167 9.91 20.80 -12.88
N VAL A 168 9.29 21.64 -13.71
CA VAL A 168 8.24 22.56 -13.28
C VAL A 168 6.93 22.10 -13.88
N VAL A 169 5.90 22.01 -13.05
CA VAL A 169 4.56 21.55 -13.43
C VAL A 169 3.50 22.57 -12.99
N LEU A 170 2.44 22.67 -13.79
CA LEU A 170 1.22 23.39 -13.44
C LEU A 170 0.20 22.39 -12.89
N VAL A 171 -0.38 22.70 -11.73
CA VAL A 171 -1.43 21.91 -11.08
C VAL A 171 -2.61 22.83 -10.85
N GLU A 172 -3.75 22.52 -11.44
CA GLU A 172 -4.99 23.33 -11.38
C GLU A 172 -6.03 22.66 -10.48
N ALA A 173 -7.07 23.40 -10.13
CA ALA A 173 -8.19 22.88 -9.35
C ALA A 173 -8.76 21.59 -9.96
N GLY A 174 -8.84 20.54 -9.15
CA GLY A 174 -9.24 19.19 -9.56
C GLY A 174 -8.09 18.25 -9.91
N ASP A 175 -6.91 18.79 -10.22
CA ASP A 175 -5.72 17.98 -10.51
C ASP A 175 -5.09 17.41 -9.24
N MET A 176 -4.36 16.32 -9.39
CA MET A 176 -3.51 15.76 -8.34
C MET A 176 -2.08 16.25 -8.49
N VAL A 177 -1.44 16.60 -7.38
CA VAL A 177 0.00 16.91 -7.33
C VAL A 177 0.77 15.63 -7.73
N PRO A 178 1.60 15.67 -8.79
CA PRO A 178 2.18 14.45 -9.35
C PRO A 178 3.30 13.83 -8.50
N LEU A 179 4.13 14.67 -7.90
CA LEU A 179 5.26 14.31 -7.02
C LEU A 179 5.46 15.41 -5.97
N ASP A 180 6.27 15.12 -4.96
CA ASP A 180 6.62 16.11 -3.94
C ASP A 180 7.37 17.27 -4.58
N GLY A 181 7.02 18.48 -4.16
CA GLY A 181 7.56 19.68 -4.76
C GLY A 181 7.45 20.92 -3.88
N GLU A 182 7.95 22.02 -4.41
CA GLU A 182 7.89 23.34 -3.83
C GLU A 182 7.05 24.25 -4.73
N VAL A 183 6.08 24.93 -4.16
CA VAL A 183 5.28 25.94 -4.85
C VAL A 183 6.16 27.15 -5.14
N ILE A 184 6.37 27.45 -6.42
CA ILE A 184 7.16 28.61 -6.86
C ILE A 184 6.28 29.78 -7.27
N GLU A 185 5.00 29.53 -7.62
CA GLU A 185 4.02 30.58 -7.91
C GLU A 185 2.60 30.03 -7.69
N GLY A 186 1.67 30.93 -7.33
CA GLY A 186 0.27 30.61 -7.08
C GLY A 186 -0.06 30.44 -5.61
N VAL A 187 -1.37 30.35 -5.35
CA VAL A 187 -1.97 30.06 -4.04
C VAL A 187 -3.17 29.16 -4.28
N ALA A 188 -3.28 28.06 -3.56
CA ALA A 188 -4.40 27.14 -3.71
C ALA A 188 -4.74 26.42 -2.40
N SER A 189 -5.99 26.00 -2.27
CA SER A 189 -6.41 25.05 -1.25
C SER A 189 -6.14 23.63 -1.72
N VAL A 190 -5.47 22.83 -0.88
CA VAL A 190 -5.06 21.47 -1.19
C VAL A 190 -5.68 20.51 -0.18
N ASP A 191 -6.28 19.44 -0.68
CA ASP A 191 -6.79 18.32 0.13
C ASP A 191 -5.66 17.30 0.33
N GLU A 192 -5.19 17.19 1.55
CA GLU A 192 -4.14 16.25 1.96
C GLU A 192 -4.71 15.04 2.70
N SER A 193 -6.03 14.89 2.75
CA SER A 193 -6.72 13.84 3.53
C SER A 193 -6.31 12.42 3.15
N ALA A 194 -5.94 12.19 1.89
CA ALA A 194 -5.47 10.89 1.42
C ALA A 194 -4.13 10.47 2.06
N ILE A 195 -3.36 11.44 2.56
CA ILE A 195 -2.00 11.24 3.12
C ILE A 195 -2.00 11.43 4.63
N THR A 196 -2.54 12.56 5.11
CA THR A 196 -2.54 12.91 6.53
C THR A 196 -3.71 12.32 7.30
N GLY A 197 -4.79 11.96 6.61
CA GLY A 197 -6.07 11.57 7.22
C GLY A 197 -6.92 12.76 7.71
N GLU A 198 -6.42 13.98 7.63
CA GLU A 198 -7.14 15.19 8.02
C GLU A 198 -8.03 15.68 6.88
N SER A 199 -9.31 15.91 7.17
CA SER A 199 -10.29 16.33 6.14
C SER A 199 -10.30 17.84 5.87
N ALA A 200 -9.58 18.64 6.66
CA ALA A 200 -9.52 20.08 6.47
C ALA A 200 -8.53 20.44 5.36
N PRO A 201 -8.94 21.21 4.34
CA PRO A 201 -8.00 21.66 3.31
C PRO A 201 -6.92 22.57 3.89
N VAL A 202 -5.71 22.46 3.35
CA VAL A 202 -4.57 23.30 3.70
C VAL A 202 -4.30 24.30 2.58
N VAL A 203 -4.04 25.56 2.91
CA VAL A 203 -3.61 26.56 1.92
C VAL A 203 -2.12 26.37 1.65
N ARG A 204 -1.78 26.27 0.37
CA ARG A 204 -0.40 26.22 -0.12
C ARG A 204 -0.11 27.43 -0.99
N GLU A 205 1.05 28.05 -0.77
CA GLU A 205 1.44 29.28 -1.47
C GLU A 205 2.95 29.32 -1.72
N SER A 206 3.38 30.20 -2.63
CA SER A 206 4.79 30.38 -2.92
C SER A 206 5.51 31.12 -1.78
N GLY A 207 6.65 30.56 -1.36
CA GLY A 207 7.50 31.14 -0.31
C GLY A 207 7.06 30.76 1.12
N GLY A 208 8.03 30.70 2.01
CA GLY A 208 7.81 30.37 3.41
C GLY A 208 7.45 28.90 3.70
N ASP A 209 6.84 28.69 4.86
CA ASP A 209 6.59 27.35 5.41
C ASP A 209 5.46 26.60 4.68
N PHE A 210 4.62 27.30 3.92
CA PHE A 210 3.48 26.74 3.20
C PHE A 210 3.78 26.39 1.74
N SER A 211 5.03 26.52 1.30
CA SER A 211 5.44 26.25 -0.08
C SER A 211 5.60 24.78 -0.43
N SER A 212 5.69 23.88 0.56
CA SER A 212 5.86 22.44 0.31
C SER A 212 4.54 21.77 -0.04
N VAL A 213 4.51 20.97 -1.11
CA VAL A 213 3.38 20.14 -1.51
C VAL A 213 3.80 18.70 -1.65
N THR A 214 2.89 17.78 -1.32
CA THR A 214 3.13 16.34 -1.33
C THR A 214 2.43 15.70 -2.52
N GLY A 215 3.12 14.81 -3.23
CA GLY A 215 2.55 14.04 -4.34
C GLY A 215 1.38 13.17 -3.89
N GLY A 216 0.31 13.12 -4.69
CA GLY A 216 -0.91 12.39 -4.37
C GLY A 216 -1.97 13.21 -3.63
N THR A 217 -1.70 14.46 -3.28
CA THR A 217 -2.68 15.42 -2.76
C THR A 217 -3.47 16.05 -3.91
N ARG A 218 -4.65 16.59 -3.62
CA ARG A 218 -5.53 17.16 -4.64
C ARG A 218 -5.69 18.66 -4.45
N VAL A 219 -5.50 19.45 -5.52
CA VAL A 219 -5.80 20.88 -5.54
C VAL A 219 -7.32 21.06 -5.64
N LEU A 220 -7.91 21.85 -4.73
CA LEU A 220 -9.35 22.11 -4.66
C LEU A 220 -9.76 23.42 -5.30
N SER A 221 -8.91 24.44 -5.21
CA SER A 221 -9.18 25.76 -5.78
C SER A 221 -7.93 26.31 -6.45
N ASP A 222 -8.12 27.22 -7.40
CA ASP A 222 -7.05 27.97 -8.05
C ASP A 222 -5.99 27.08 -8.73
N TRP A 223 -4.72 27.51 -8.69
CA TRP A 223 -3.63 26.83 -9.36
C TRP A 223 -2.31 27.03 -8.61
N LEU A 224 -1.38 26.08 -8.84
CA LEU A 224 -0.02 26.12 -8.32
C LEU A 224 0.97 25.81 -9.45
N VAL A 225 2.05 26.57 -9.52
CA VAL A 225 3.25 26.18 -10.27
C VAL A 225 4.21 25.56 -9.28
N VAL A 226 4.52 24.30 -9.49
CA VAL A 226 5.29 23.47 -8.56
C VAL A 226 6.60 23.04 -9.21
N ARG A 227 7.71 23.27 -8.53
CA ARG A 227 9.01 22.69 -8.87
C ARG A 227 9.14 21.35 -8.17
N ILE A 228 9.35 20.28 -8.92
CA ILE A 228 9.54 18.93 -8.39
C ILE A 228 10.88 18.86 -7.63
N THR A 229 10.85 18.35 -6.40
CA THR A 229 12.03 18.28 -5.51
C THR A 229 12.60 16.89 -5.37
N VAL A 230 11.89 15.84 -5.81
CA VAL A 230 12.26 14.43 -5.69
C VAL A 230 12.21 13.72 -7.04
N ASN A 231 12.94 12.62 -7.18
CA ASN A 231 12.76 11.73 -8.33
C ASN A 231 11.65 10.69 -8.06
N PRO A 232 11.08 10.07 -9.11
CA PRO A 232 10.18 8.93 -8.94
C PRO A 232 10.84 7.81 -8.13
N GLY A 233 10.14 7.31 -7.12
CA GLY A 233 10.67 6.34 -6.16
C GLY A 233 11.17 6.95 -4.85
N GLU A 234 11.37 8.27 -4.79
CA GLU A 234 11.88 8.99 -3.61
C GLU A 234 10.78 9.84 -2.92
N SER A 235 9.56 9.85 -3.45
CA SER A 235 8.46 10.65 -2.89
C SER A 235 8.08 10.21 -1.47
N PHE A 236 7.44 11.08 -0.73
CA PHE A 236 6.89 10.76 0.59
C PHE A 236 5.96 9.54 0.52
N LEU A 237 5.13 9.47 -0.53
CA LEU A 237 4.24 8.34 -0.78
C LEU A 237 5.03 7.04 -1.05
N ASP A 238 6.13 7.09 -1.81
CA ASP A 238 7.00 5.94 -2.06
C ASP A 238 7.63 5.42 -0.77
N ARG A 239 8.07 6.32 0.09
CA ARG A 239 8.63 5.99 1.41
C ARG A 239 7.57 5.36 2.32
N MET A 240 6.34 5.90 2.33
CA MET A 240 5.23 5.31 3.09
C MET A 240 4.90 3.90 2.60
N ILE A 241 4.79 3.70 1.28
CA ILE A 241 4.57 2.38 0.69
C ILE A 241 5.70 1.42 1.10
N GLY A 242 6.96 1.85 0.98
CA GLY A 242 8.12 1.08 1.39
C GLY A 242 8.11 0.70 2.86
N MET A 243 7.67 1.60 3.74
CA MET A 243 7.51 1.32 5.17
C MET A 243 6.40 0.30 5.43
N VAL A 244 5.26 0.41 4.76
CA VAL A 244 4.14 -0.53 4.89
C VAL A 244 4.51 -1.91 4.35
N GLU A 245 5.18 -1.97 3.20
CA GLU A 245 5.62 -3.24 2.58
C GLU A 245 6.84 -3.84 3.27
N GLY A 246 7.77 -2.99 3.71
CA GLY A 246 8.97 -3.37 4.44
C GLY A 246 8.75 -3.63 5.92
N ALA A 247 7.59 -3.29 6.46
CA ALA A 247 7.19 -3.57 7.83
C ALA A 247 6.96 -5.08 8.03
N LYS A 248 8.00 -5.87 7.84
CA LYS A 248 8.15 -7.08 8.62
C LYS A 248 8.10 -6.60 10.07
N ARG A 249 6.95 -6.88 10.69
CA ARG A 249 6.74 -6.58 12.11
C ARG A 249 8.00 -6.98 12.88
N GLN A 250 8.81 -6.01 13.27
CA GLN A 250 9.92 -6.27 14.18
C GLN A 250 9.30 -6.72 15.49
N LYS A 251 9.68 -7.93 15.92
CA LYS A 251 9.23 -8.45 17.20
C LYS A 251 9.68 -7.50 18.29
N THR A 252 8.75 -7.10 19.13
CA THR A 252 9.08 -6.30 20.32
C THR A 252 10.05 -7.07 21.23
N PRO A 253 10.85 -6.40 22.06
CA PRO A 253 11.70 -7.08 23.05
C PRO A 253 10.93 -8.09 23.91
N ASN A 254 9.68 -7.79 24.28
CA ASN A 254 8.82 -8.69 25.02
C ASN A 254 8.40 -9.92 24.21
N GLU A 255 8.12 -9.77 22.91
CA GLU A 255 7.82 -10.91 22.01
C GLU A 255 9.05 -11.80 21.80
N ILE A 256 10.25 -11.22 21.77
CA ILE A 256 11.51 -11.98 21.71
C ILE A 256 11.70 -12.75 23.00
N ALA A 257 11.55 -12.10 24.15
CA ALA A 257 11.66 -12.74 25.47
C ALA A 257 10.64 -13.87 25.64
N LEU A 258 9.38 -13.63 25.26
CA LEU A 258 8.33 -14.66 25.28
C LEU A 258 8.64 -15.81 24.33
N THR A 259 9.17 -15.54 23.14
CA THR A 259 9.59 -16.58 22.20
C THR A 259 10.71 -17.45 22.80
N ILE A 260 11.71 -16.84 23.44
CA ILE A 260 12.80 -17.57 24.12
C ILE A 260 12.25 -18.42 25.25
N LEU A 261 11.37 -17.86 26.09
CA LEU A 261 10.73 -18.59 27.18
C LEU A 261 9.93 -19.80 26.67
N LEU A 262 9.12 -19.60 25.64
CA LEU A 262 8.33 -20.68 25.04
C LEU A 262 9.19 -21.78 24.42
N VAL A 263 10.29 -21.41 23.74
CA VAL A 263 11.25 -22.38 23.22
C VAL A 263 11.89 -23.16 24.36
N ALA A 264 12.36 -22.48 25.41
CA ALA A 264 12.94 -23.14 26.58
C ALA A 264 11.97 -24.07 27.32
N LEU A 265 10.68 -23.74 27.34
CA LEU A 265 9.65 -24.57 27.96
C LEU A 265 9.25 -25.78 27.11
N THR A 266 9.52 -25.74 25.79
CA THR A 266 9.10 -26.76 24.82
C THR A 266 10.20 -27.83 24.61
N ILE A 267 11.45 -27.55 24.99
CA ILE A 267 12.59 -28.49 24.98
C ILE A 267 12.63 -29.25 26.30
#